data_1a7e699e1015a19cfb39c7ca5e0ebcdf
#
_entry.id   1a7e699e1015a19cfb39c7ca5e0ebcdf
#
_cell.length_a   1.000
_cell.length_b   1.000
_cell.length_c   1.000
_cell.angle_alpha   90.00
_cell.angle_beta   90.00
_cell.angle_gamma   90.00
#
_symmetry.space_group_name_H-M   'P 1'
#
loop_
_entity.id
_entity.type
_entity.pdbx_description
1 polymer ?
#
loop_
_entity_poly.entity_id
_entity_poly.type
_entity_poly.pdbx_seq_one_letter_code
_entity_poly.pdbx_strand_id
1 'polypeptide(L)'
;LTLFYAALATMAVLMEQGVRVLDSGADLADFVQAGILCIGFFATAISARLLARRVIANEELARQRGIDLANQLSVSERVIRDMQDGVMVVDAGEKVRQWNPQAEALLGVRAPAQPDLASFSVVLAGQYRLFRGDARERVATLRVPGSGALLRARFVHAGDSGDVLIYLEDMGRIEQQAQQIKLAALGRLTANIAHEIRNPLSAISHAAELLREEKRTEGQERLSRIINDNAQRLERLV
;
A
#
# COMPACT_ATOMS: atom_id res chain seq x y z
N LEU A 1 -47.92 -0.72 -4.11
CA LEU A 1 -48.96 -0.32 -3.15
C LEU A 1 -49.45 1.11 -3.41
N THR A 2 -48.60 2.18 -3.45
CA THR A 2 -49.04 3.59 -3.63
C THR A 2 -49.88 3.82 -4.89
N LEU A 3 -49.49 3.27 -6.05
CA LEU A 3 -50.26 3.38 -7.29
C LEU A 3 -51.58 2.62 -7.21
N PHE A 4 -51.64 1.52 -6.49
CA PHE A 4 -52.87 0.76 -6.27
C PHE A 4 -53.87 1.60 -5.43
N TYR A 5 -53.42 2.22 -4.36
CA TYR A 5 -54.32 3.09 -3.56
C TYR A 5 -54.76 4.33 -4.33
N ALA A 6 -53.88 4.94 -5.16
CA ALA A 6 -54.28 6.04 -6.02
C ALA A 6 -55.33 5.61 -7.05
N ALA A 7 -55.18 4.43 -7.65
CA ALA A 7 -56.20 3.87 -8.56
C ALA A 7 -57.53 3.57 -7.85
N LEU A 8 -57.47 3.04 -6.62
CA LEU A 8 -58.65 2.76 -5.82
C LEU A 8 -59.40 4.09 -5.43
N ALA A 9 -58.66 5.08 -5.02
CA ALA A 9 -59.20 6.42 -4.71
C ALA A 9 -59.83 7.07 -5.95
N THR A 10 -59.17 6.99 -7.10
CA THR A 10 -59.66 7.49 -8.37
C THR A 10 -60.97 6.79 -8.76
N MET A 11 -61.02 5.46 -8.60
CA MET A 11 -62.21 4.65 -8.89
C MET A 11 -63.39 5.01 -7.98
N ALA A 12 -63.11 5.30 -6.68
CA ALA A 12 -64.12 5.73 -5.73
C ALA A 12 -64.72 7.09 -6.12
N VAL A 13 -63.87 8.08 -6.50
CA VAL A 13 -64.29 9.40 -6.96
C VAL A 13 -65.16 9.30 -8.24
N LEU A 14 -64.72 8.49 -9.21
CA LEU A 14 -65.48 8.29 -10.44
C LEU A 14 -66.82 7.58 -10.20
N MET A 15 -66.88 6.62 -9.28
CA MET A 15 -68.11 5.93 -8.91
C MET A 15 -69.07 6.86 -8.20
N GLU A 16 -68.62 7.71 -7.27
CA GLU A 16 -69.42 8.73 -6.62
C GLU A 16 -70.01 9.69 -7.66
N GLN A 17 -69.18 10.14 -8.60
CA GLN A 17 -69.61 11.04 -9.65
C GLN A 17 -70.65 10.39 -10.57
N GLY A 18 -70.48 9.11 -10.91
CA GLY A 18 -71.44 8.34 -11.69
C GLY A 18 -72.81 8.23 -11.01
N VAL A 19 -72.85 8.05 -9.70
CA VAL A 19 -74.10 8.03 -8.91
C VAL A 19 -74.77 9.41 -8.92
N ARG A 20 -74.02 10.52 -8.74
CA ARG A 20 -74.57 11.88 -8.80
C ARG A 20 -75.20 12.23 -10.15
N VAL A 21 -74.59 11.78 -11.25
CA VAL A 21 -75.13 11.98 -12.61
C VAL A 21 -76.47 11.31 -12.78
N LEU A 22 -76.64 10.13 -12.21
CA LEU A 22 -77.88 9.35 -12.31
C LEU A 22 -79.03 9.95 -11.46
N ASP A 23 -78.70 10.63 -10.35
CA ASP A 23 -79.67 11.08 -9.35
C ASP A 23 -80.08 12.57 -9.55
N SER A 24 -79.19 13.48 -10.00
CA SER A 24 -79.45 14.91 -10.02
C SER A 24 -79.04 15.68 -11.30
N GLY A 25 -78.55 15.02 -12.34
CA GLY A 25 -78.06 15.61 -13.59
C GLY A 25 -76.76 16.43 -13.32
N ALA A 26 -75.64 15.88 -13.74
CA ALA A 26 -74.33 16.54 -13.45
C ALA A 26 -74.00 17.64 -14.46
N ASP A 27 -73.47 18.73 -13.97
CA ASP A 27 -72.90 19.80 -14.78
C ASP A 27 -71.49 19.40 -15.28
N LEU A 28 -71.11 19.95 -16.45
CA LEU A 28 -69.77 19.73 -17.03
C LEU A 28 -68.63 20.12 -16.07
N ALA A 29 -68.87 21.13 -15.20
CA ALA A 29 -67.95 21.58 -14.18
C ALA A 29 -67.56 20.46 -13.16
N ASP A 30 -68.50 19.62 -12.77
CA ASP A 30 -68.30 18.55 -11.79
C ASP A 30 -67.41 17.45 -12.34
N PHE A 31 -67.48 17.13 -13.65
CA PHE A 31 -66.56 16.19 -14.31
C PHE A 31 -65.13 16.72 -14.39
N VAL A 32 -64.93 18.03 -14.66
CA VAL A 32 -63.65 18.68 -14.69
C VAL A 32 -62.99 18.61 -13.33
N GLN A 33 -63.75 18.93 -12.26
CA GLN A 33 -63.25 18.86 -10.89
C GLN A 33 -62.82 17.44 -10.48
N ALA A 34 -63.65 16.44 -10.79
CA ALA A 34 -63.27 15.03 -10.54
C ALA A 34 -62.00 14.61 -11.31
N GLY A 35 -61.87 15.05 -12.56
CA GLY A 35 -60.69 14.81 -13.37
C GLY A 35 -59.39 15.40 -12.78
N ILE A 36 -59.45 16.65 -12.29
CA ILE A 36 -58.31 17.31 -11.62
C ILE A 36 -57.92 16.57 -10.35
N LEU A 37 -58.89 16.13 -9.53
CA LEU A 37 -58.59 15.34 -8.31
C LEU A 37 -57.94 14.01 -8.65
N CYS A 38 -58.39 13.31 -9.69
CA CYS A 38 -57.80 12.05 -10.17
C CYS A 38 -56.31 12.28 -10.60
N ILE A 39 -56.04 13.31 -11.38
CA ILE A 39 -54.66 13.70 -11.78
C ILE A 39 -53.83 13.99 -10.55
N GLY A 40 -54.37 14.74 -9.56
CA GLY A 40 -53.70 15.03 -8.29
C GLY A 40 -53.30 13.78 -7.51
N PHE A 41 -54.18 12.77 -7.41
CA PHE A 41 -53.87 11.51 -6.73
C PHE A 41 -52.73 10.74 -7.44
N PHE A 42 -52.74 10.66 -8.76
CA PHE A 42 -51.66 10.02 -9.50
C PHE A 42 -50.34 10.81 -9.42
N ALA A 43 -50.39 12.11 -9.56
CA ALA A 43 -49.20 12.97 -9.46
C ALA A 43 -48.51 12.84 -8.08
N THR A 44 -49.29 12.85 -6.99
CA THR A 44 -48.76 12.67 -5.63
C THR A 44 -48.25 11.24 -5.42
N ALA A 45 -48.93 10.22 -5.90
CA ALA A 45 -48.52 8.84 -5.79
C ALA A 45 -47.21 8.56 -6.56
N ILE A 46 -47.06 9.12 -7.76
CA ILE A 46 -45.86 8.98 -8.59
C ILE A 46 -44.72 9.72 -7.92
N SER A 47 -44.92 10.98 -7.47
CA SER A 47 -43.91 11.79 -6.80
C SER A 47 -43.41 11.13 -5.51
N ALA A 48 -44.32 10.61 -4.68
CA ALA A 48 -44.01 9.87 -3.48
C ALA A 48 -43.17 8.61 -3.79
N ARG A 49 -43.52 7.88 -4.83
CA ARG A 49 -42.78 6.67 -5.25
C ARG A 49 -41.39 7.00 -5.79
N LEU A 50 -41.26 8.06 -6.58
CA LEU A 50 -39.95 8.51 -7.09
C LEU A 50 -39.05 8.98 -5.95
N LEU A 51 -39.61 9.75 -5.00
CA LEU A 51 -38.88 10.23 -3.82
C LEU A 51 -38.42 9.05 -2.96
N ALA A 52 -39.31 8.11 -2.65
CA ALA A 52 -38.97 6.93 -1.87
C ALA A 52 -37.83 6.10 -2.52
N ARG A 53 -37.87 5.92 -3.85
CA ARG A 53 -36.79 5.25 -4.58
C ARG A 53 -35.47 5.99 -4.49
N ARG A 54 -35.49 7.33 -4.59
CA ARG A 54 -34.27 8.15 -4.45
C ARG A 54 -33.68 8.07 -3.03
N VAL A 55 -34.53 8.09 -2.01
CA VAL A 55 -34.07 7.94 -0.62
C VAL A 55 -33.39 6.61 -0.40
N ILE A 56 -34.04 5.50 -0.79
CA ILE A 56 -33.46 4.16 -0.65
C ILE A 56 -32.14 4.03 -1.43
N ALA A 57 -32.09 4.54 -2.66
CA ALA A 57 -30.86 4.50 -3.46
C ALA A 57 -29.72 5.32 -2.84
N ASN A 58 -30.04 6.50 -2.29
CA ASN A 58 -29.06 7.34 -1.62
C ASN A 58 -28.54 6.72 -0.30
N GLU A 59 -29.43 6.09 0.49
CA GLU A 59 -29.06 5.38 1.70
C GLU A 59 -28.12 4.21 1.38
N GLU A 60 -28.40 3.42 0.37
CA GLU A 60 -27.55 2.29 -0.04
C GLU A 60 -26.19 2.80 -0.54
N LEU A 61 -26.18 3.87 -1.35
CA LEU A 61 -24.93 4.49 -1.80
C LEU A 61 -24.11 5.07 -0.64
N ALA A 62 -24.76 5.73 0.32
CA ALA A 62 -24.08 6.24 1.51
C ALA A 62 -23.51 5.10 2.37
N ARG A 63 -24.25 4.02 2.54
CA ARG A 63 -23.80 2.82 3.25
C ARG A 63 -22.59 2.16 2.57
N GLN A 64 -22.62 2.00 1.24
CA GLN A 64 -21.49 1.45 0.49
C GLN A 64 -20.25 2.33 0.61
N ARG A 65 -20.38 3.64 0.43
CA ARG A 65 -19.26 4.59 0.60
C ARG A 65 -18.68 4.55 2.02
N GLY A 66 -19.53 4.39 3.04
CA GLY A 66 -19.09 4.24 4.43
C GLY A 66 -18.25 2.97 4.64
N ILE A 67 -18.68 1.84 4.07
CA ILE A 67 -17.94 0.59 4.12
C ILE A 67 -16.60 0.69 3.37
N ASP A 68 -16.61 1.27 2.16
CA ASP A 68 -15.41 1.42 1.36
C ASP A 68 -14.38 2.31 2.06
N LEU A 69 -14.83 3.43 2.64
CA LEU A 69 -13.96 4.30 3.41
C LEU A 69 -13.37 3.60 4.64
N ALA A 70 -14.19 2.86 5.40
CA ALA A 70 -13.73 2.09 6.56
C ALA A 70 -12.70 1.02 6.15
N ASN A 71 -12.93 0.34 5.02
CA ASN A 71 -11.99 -0.64 4.48
C ASN A 71 -10.67 0.02 4.06
N GLN A 72 -10.72 1.16 3.36
CA GLN A 72 -9.51 1.90 2.96
C GLN A 72 -8.71 2.35 4.18
N LEU A 73 -9.36 2.87 5.22
CA LEU A 73 -8.71 3.27 6.46
C LEU A 73 -8.04 2.07 7.15
N SER A 74 -8.75 0.94 7.27
CA SER A 74 -8.22 -0.25 7.90
C SER A 74 -7.01 -0.84 7.15
N VAL A 75 -7.04 -0.83 5.81
CA VAL A 75 -5.90 -1.26 4.99
C VAL A 75 -4.72 -0.31 5.17
N SER A 76 -4.96 1.01 5.14
CA SER A 76 -3.92 2.02 5.34
C SER A 76 -3.26 1.90 6.72
N GLU A 77 -4.05 1.75 7.78
CA GLU A 77 -3.53 1.53 9.13
C GLU A 77 -2.70 0.25 9.22
N ARG A 78 -3.15 -0.82 8.57
CA ARG A 78 -2.43 -2.10 8.56
C ARG A 78 -1.09 -1.98 7.82
N VAL A 79 -1.08 -1.32 6.65
CA VAL A 79 0.17 -1.06 5.90
C VAL A 79 1.15 -0.27 6.75
N ILE A 80 0.72 0.82 7.39
CA ILE A 80 1.57 1.65 8.25
C ILE A 80 2.08 0.85 9.45
N ARG A 81 1.26 -0.02 10.04
CA ARG A 81 1.63 -0.87 11.18
C ARG A 81 2.68 -1.92 10.82
N ASP A 82 2.54 -2.54 9.63
CA ASP A 82 3.41 -3.63 9.16
C ASP A 82 4.69 -3.11 8.46
N MET A 83 4.83 -1.77 8.31
CA MET A 83 6.05 -1.17 7.77
C MET A 83 7.25 -1.47 8.66
N GLN A 84 8.39 -1.78 8.02
CA GLN A 84 9.66 -2.02 8.72
C GLN A 84 10.36 -0.75 9.17
N ASP A 85 9.96 0.40 8.62
CA ASP A 85 10.44 1.71 8.99
C ASP A 85 9.52 2.35 10.03
N GLY A 86 10.08 3.15 10.92
CA GLY A 86 9.30 3.97 11.83
C GLY A 86 8.66 5.12 11.07
N VAL A 87 7.38 5.36 11.27
CA VAL A 87 6.66 6.49 10.66
C VAL A 87 6.00 7.29 11.77
N MET A 88 6.17 8.61 11.73
CA MET A 88 5.54 9.54 12.66
C MET A 88 4.94 10.72 11.89
N VAL A 89 3.79 11.19 12.31
CA VAL A 89 3.15 12.43 11.83
C VAL A 89 3.22 13.47 12.94
N VAL A 90 3.83 14.60 12.68
CA VAL A 90 4.07 15.66 13.65
C VAL A 90 3.43 16.96 13.18
N ASP A 91 2.64 17.61 14.04
CA ASP A 91 2.02 18.89 13.72
C ASP A 91 2.99 20.09 13.90
N ALA A 92 2.51 21.26 13.50
CA ALA A 92 3.28 22.50 13.61
C ALA A 92 3.70 22.86 15.05
N GLY A 93 3.01 22.32 16.05
CA GLY A 93 3.30 22.51 17.48
C GLY A 93 4.21 21.44 18.08
N GLU A 94 4.92 20.64 17.27
CA GLU A 94 5.78 19.52 17.70
C GLU A 94 5.02 18.38 18.39
N LYS A 95 3.69 18.29 18.25
CA LYS A 95 2.90 17.19 18.79
C LYS A 95 2.85 16.05 17.77
N VAL A 96 3.13 14.84 18.24
CA VAL A 96 3.03 13.64 17.43
C VAL A 96 1.57 13.21 17.38
N ARG A 97 0.94 13.32 16.21
CA ARG A 97 -0.46 12.94 15.98
C ARG A 97 -0.65 11.46 15.73
N GLN A 98 0.31 10.88 15.01
CA GLN A 98 0.29 9.45 14.66
C GLN A 98 1.72 8.92 14.65
N TRP A 99 1.86 7.66 15.02
CA TRP A 99 3.11 6.89 14.87
C TRP A 99 2.78 5.41 14.74
N ASN A 100 3.68 4.65 14.12
CA ASN A 100 3.55 3.21 14.07
C ASN A 100 4.37 2.53 15.19
N PRO A 101 4.09 1.24 15.50
CA PRO A 101 4.83 0.51 16.54
C PRO A 101 6.33 0.41 16.26
N GLN A 102 6.74 0.46 14.99
CA GLN A 102 8.14 0.41 14.61
C GLN A 102 8.89 1.67 15.02
N ALA A 103 8.25 2.86 15.00
CA ALA A 103 8.85 4.09 15.51
C ALA A 103 9.18 3.98 17.01
N GLU A 104 8.27 3.40 17.81
CA GLU A 104 8.53 3.13 19.24
C GLU A 104 9.72 2.17 19.43
N ALA A 105 9.73 1.09 18.67
CA ALA A 105 10.79 0.08 18.75
C ALA A 105 12.17 0.66 18.37
N LEU A 106 12.23 1.44 17.29
CA LEU A 106 13.47 2.05 16.83
C LEU A 106 14.00 3.12 17.78
N LEU A 107 13.12 3.95 18.35
CA LEU A 107 13.49 4.98 19.31
C LEU A 107 13.71 4.43 20.74
N GLY A 108 13.27 3.17 20.99
CA GLY A 108 13.38 2.55 22.32
C GLY A 108 12.47 3.17 23.37
N VAL A 109 11.36 3.79 22.93
CA VAL A 109 10.44 4.52 23.81
C VAL A 109 9.04 3.92 23.70
N ARG A 110 8.35 3.68 24.81
CA ARG A 110 6.92 3.38 24.79
C ARG A 110 6.13 4.67 24.62
N ALA A 111 4.95 4.56 24.01
CA ALA A 111 4.04 5.68 23.81
C ALA A 111 3.94 6.59 25.04
N PRO A 112 4.43 7.84 25.00
CA PRO A 112 4.39 8.74 26.12
C PRO A 112 2.96 9.23 26.38
N ALA A 113 2.67 9.56 27.64
CA ALA A 113 1.36 10.11 28.03
C ALA A 113 1.06 11.45 27.35
N GLN A 114 2.10 12.22 27.02
CA GLN A 114 2.02 13.43 26.19
C GLN A 114 2.84 13.18 24.93
N PRO A 115 2.22 13.13 23.75
CA PRO A 115 2.92 12.78 22.50
C PRO A 115 3.67 13.97 21.90
N ASP A 116 4.51 14.66 22.69
CA ASP A 116 5.43 15.65 22.15
C ASP A 116 6.65 14.96 21.52
N LEU A 117 7.14 15.49 20.41
CA LEU A 117 8.28 14.91 19.70
C LEU A 117 9.54 14.81 20.57
N ALA A 118 9.74 15.77 21.47
CA ALA A 118 10.83 15.76 22.43
C ALA A 118 10.75 14.59 23.43
N SER A 119 9.55 14.10 23.76
CA SER A 119 9.35 12.94 24.63
C SER A 119 9.72 11.62 23.98
N PHE A 120 9.68 11.55 22.64
CA PHE A 120 10.21 10.41 21.88
C PHE A 120 11.72 10.53 21.70
N SER A 121 12.22 11.71 21.31
CA SER A 121 13.66 11.97 21.16
C SER A 121 13.96 13.47 21.09
N VAL A 122 14.75 13.95 22.03
CA VAL A 122 15.21 15.36 22.04
C VAL A 122 16.02 15.69 20.78
N VAL A 123 16.84 14.74 20.31
CA VAL A 123 17.64 14.91 19.08
C VAL A 123 16.72 15.04 17.86
N LEU A 124 15.69 14.21 17.77
CA LEU A 124 14.73 14.25 16.67
C LEU A 124 13.95 15.57 16.66
N ALA A 125 13.52 16.06 17.83
CA ALA A 125 12.86 17.36 17.96
C ALA A 125 13.77 18.52 17.52
N GLY A 126 15.04 18.47 17.85
CA GLY A 126 16.03 19.46 17.36
C GLY A 126 16.16 19.45 15.84
N GLN A 127 16.21 18.28 15.21
CA GLN A 127 16.26 18.16 13.74
C GLN A 127 14.97 18.61 13.07
N TYR A 128 13.83 18.35 13.68
CA TYR A 128 12.52 18.83 13.22
C TYR A 128 12.45 20.36 13.18
N ARG A 129 12.93 21.05 14.23
CA ARG A 129 12.97 22.53 14.27
C ARG A 129 13.85 23.11 13.17
N LEU A 130 14.99 22.48 12.89
CA LEU A 130 15.88 22.87 11.80
C LEU A 130 15.23 22.65 10.42
N PHE A 131 14.46 21.57 10.25
CA PHE A 131 13.70 21.31 9.03
C PHE A 131 12.61 22.37 8.82
N ARG A 132 11.87 22.74 9.87
CA ARG A 132 10.84 23.78 9.78
C ARG A 132 11.38 25.15 9.38
N GLY A 133 12.65 25.45 9.66
CA GLY A 133 13.33 26.69 9.25
C GLY A 133 13.82 26.71 7.81
N ASP A 134 13.96 25.52 7.18
CA ASP A 134 14.46 25.37 5.81
C ASP A 134 13.54 24.42 5.04
N ALA A 135 12.69 24.95 4.16
CA ALA A 135 11.58 24.23 3.50
C ALA A 135 12.01 23.09 2.55
N ARG A 136 13.26 22.66 2.58
CA ARG A 136 13.79 21.55 1.76
C ARG A 136 13.67 20.22 2.49
N GLU A 137 13.43 19.14 1.73
CA GLU A 137 13.52 17.78 2.28
C GLU A 137 14.84 17.59 3.01
N ARG A 138 14.80 17.15 4.27
CA ARG A 138 15.96 17.01 5.12
C ARG A 138 16.12 15.56 5.55
N VAL A 139 17.35 15.09 5.46
CA VAL A 139 17.78 13.81 5.99
C VAL A 139 18.77 14.06 7.12
N ALA A 140 18.53 13.47 8.27
CA ALA A 140 19.42 13.56 9.43
C ALA A 140 19.75 12.17 9.94
N THR A 141 20.99 11.97 10.38
CA THR A 141 21.39 10.74 11.06
C THR A 141 21.42 11.03 12.58
N LEU A 142 20.79 10.15 13.33
CA LEU A 142 20.72 10.25 14.78
C LEU A 142 21.10 8.92 15.45
N ARG A 143 21.73 9.02 16.61
CA ARG A 143 22.06 7.86 17.44
C ARG A 143 21.05 7.77 18.58
N VAL A 144 20.44 6.59 18.73
CA VAL A 144 19.46 6.34 19.78
C VAL A 144 20.17 6.19 21.13
N PRO A 145 19.80 7.00 22.15
CA PRO A 145 20.34 6.82 23.49
C PRO A 145 19.94 5.44 24.06
N GLY A 146 20.89 4.73 24.63
CA GLY A 146 20.65 3.41 25.25
C GLY A 146 21.00 2.24 24.34
N SER A 147 20.46 2.13 23.13
CA SER A 147 20.81 1.05 22.18
C SER A 147 22.05 1.34 21.35
N GLY A 148 22.41 2.62 21.19
CA GLY A 148 23.48 3.04 20.29
C GLY A 148 23.16 2.89 18.80
N ALA A 149 21.94 2.45 18.46
CA ALA A 149 21.50 2.24 17.08
C ALA A 149 21.58 3.55 16.27
N LEU A 150 22.01 3.42 15.03
CA LEU A 150 22.13 4.54 14.11
C LEU A 150 20.87 4.57 13.22
N LEU A 151 20.06 5.61 13.37
CA LEU A 151 18.85 5.82 12.60
C LEU A 151 19.05 6.93 11.57
N ARG A 152 18.46 6.75 10.39
CA ARG A 152 18.28 7.81 9.41
C ARG A 152 16.87 8.35 9.55
N ALA A 153 16.71 9.64 9.85
CA ALA A 153 15.45 10.34 9.89
C ALA A 153 15.29 11.19 8.63
N ARG A 154 14.20 10.99 7.90
CA ARG A 154 13.83 11.78 6.72
C ARG A 154 12.53 12.54 7.02
N PHE A 155 12.56 13.85 6.79
CA PHE A 155 11.44 14.76 7.05
C PHE A 155 10.82 15.19 5.74
N VAL A 156 9.50 15.06 5.62
CA VAL A 156 8.72 15.39 4.43
C VAL A 156 7.45 16.12 4.84
N HIS A 157 7.07 17.18 4.14
CA HIS A 157 5.79 17.85 4.37
C HIS A 157 4.61 16.93 3.98
N ALA A 158 3.61 16.82 4.86
CA ALA A 158 2.41 16.05 4.62
C ALA A 158 1.29 16.94 4.06
N GLY A 159 1.32 17.22 2.75
CA GLY A 159 0.33 18.06 2.08
C GLY A 159 0.32 19.51 2.58
N ASP A 160 -0.85 20.18 2.47
CA ASP A 160 -1.04 21.59 2.81
C ASP A 160 -1.38 21.86 4.29
N SER A 161 -1.51 20.81 5.11
CA SER A 161 -1.91 20.91 6.54
C SER A 161 -0.81 21.47 7.45
N GLY A 162 0.42 21.60 6.95
CA GLY A 162 1.59 22.00 7.74
C GLY A 162 2.13 20.89 8.65
N ASP A 163 1.56 19.70 8.57
CA ASP A 163 2.07 18.49 9.24
C ASP A 163 3.33 17.98 8.53
N VAL A 164 4.18 17.29 9.28
CA VAL A 164 5.42 16.71 8.78
C VAL A 164 5.41 15.21 9.03
N LEU A 165 5.71 14.45 7.97
CA LEU A 165 6.00 13.03 8.04
C LEU A 165 7.48 12.83 8.35
N ILE A 166 7.77 12.03 9.36
CA ILE A 166 9.12 11.62 9.73
C ILE A 166 9.23 10.12 9.50
N TYR A 167 10.16 9.71 8.62
CA TYR A 167 10.53 8.33 8.40
C TYR A 167 11.82 8.02 9.15
N LEU A 168 11.82 6.90 9.88
CA LEU A 168 12.96 6.42 10.66
C LEU A 168 13.42 5.08 10.08
N GLU A 169 14.62 5.03 9.54
CA GLU A 169 15.24 3.86 8.95
C GLU A 169 16.40 3.38 9.84
N ASP A 170 16.47 2.06 10.10
CA ASP A 170 17.59 1.45 10.81
C ASP A 170 18.76 1.23 9.86
N MET A 171 19.83 2.01 10.04
CA MET A 171 21.04 1.92 9.24
C MET A 171 21.81 0.62 9.47
N GLY A 172 21.74 0.06 10.68
CA GLY A 172 22.38 -1.24 10.98
C GLY A 172 21.74 -2.38 10.21
N ARG A 173 20.42 -2.37 10.06
CA ARG A 173 19.68 -3.35 9.28
C ARG A 173 20.02 -3.25 7.78
N ILE A 174 20.11 -2.03 7.25
CA ILE A 174 20.50 -1.80 5.85
C ILE A 174 21.89 -2.33 5.58
N GLU A 175 22.83 -2.06 6.50
CA GLU A 175 24.21 -2.49 6.40
C GLU A 175 24.35 -4.03 6.46
N GLN A 176 23.59 -4.69 7.36
CA GLN A 176 23.51 -6.15 7.43
C GLN A 176 22.95 -6.77 6.16
N GLN A 177 21.87 -6.21 5.60
CA GLN A 177 21.32 -6.70 4.33
C GLN A 177 22.30 -6.55 3.17
N ALA A 178 22.99 -5.41 3.07
CA ALA A 178 24.02 -5.20 2.05
C ALA A 178 25.18 -6.19 2.21
N GLN A 179 25.61 -6.47 3.45
CA GLN A 179 26.63 -7.47 3.74
C GLN A 179 26.20 -8.88 3.33
N GLN A 180 24.96 -9.28 3.64
CA GLN A 180 24.42 -10.59 3.24
C GLN A 180 24.37 -10.76 1.72
N ILE A 181 23.91 -9.73 1.00
CA ILE A 181 23.88 -9.73 -0.48
C ILE A 181 25.30 -9.87 -1.02
N LYS A 182 26.28 -9.14 -0.46
CA LYS A 182 27.69 -9.19 -0.85
C LYS A 182 28.28 -10.59 -0.62
N LEU A 183 28.01 -11.20 0.54
CA LEU A 183 28.47 -12.56 0.85
C LEU A 183 27.84 -13.62 -0.06
N ALA A 184 26.54 -13.50 -0.36
CA ALA A 184 25.85 -14.40 -1.27
C ALA A 184 26.39 -14.30 -2.70
N ALA A 185 26.67 -13.08 -3.18
CA ALA A 185 27.30 -12.85 -4.47
C ALA A 185 28.71 -13.44 -4.55
N LEU A 186 29.53 -13.24 -3.49
CA LEU A 186 30.87 -13.78 -3.38
C LEU A 186 30.84 -15.32 -3.34
N GLY A 187 29.91 -15.91 -2.61
CA GLY A 187 29.73 -17.36 -2.55
C GLY A 187 29.43 -17.99 -3.93
N ARG A 188 28.55 -17.33 -4.72
CA ARG A 188 28.26 -17.77 -6.10
C ARG A 188 29.48 -17.66 -7.02
N LEU A 189 30.20 -16.54 -6.93
CA LEU A 189 31.44 -16.34 -7.69
C LEU A 189 32.49 -17.38 -7.35
N THR A 190 32.71 -17.65 -6.05
CA THR A 190 33.67 -18.63 -5.59
C THR A 190 33.30 -20.05 -6.07
N ALA A 191 32.02 -20.42 -6.04
CA ALA A 191 31.56 -21.71 -6.53
C ALA A 191 31.79 -21.88 -8.05
N ASN A 192 31.49 -20.82 -8.84
CA ASN A 192 31.74 -20.84 -10.29
C ASN A 192 33.23 -20.94 -10.61
N ILE A 193 34.07 -20.14 -9.95
CA ILE A 193 35.53 -20.19 -10.11
C ILE A 193 36.07 -21.57 -9.73
N ALA A 194 35.58 -22.17 -8.63
CA ALA A 194 35.99 -23.52 -8.23
C ALA A 194 35.66 -24.57 -9.29
N HIS A 195 34.49 -24.47 -9.93
CA HIS A 195 34.11 -25.34 -11.04
C HIS A 195 34.97 -25.09 -12.29
N GLU A 196 35.21 -23.81 -12.62
CA GLU A 196 36.06 -23.45 -13.77
C GLU A 196 37.54 -23.82 -13.60
N ILE A 197 38.04 -23.85 -12.38
CA ILE A 197 39.39 -24.35 -12.05
C ILE A 197 39.43 -25.89 -12.07
N ARG A 198 38.42 -26.56 -11.49
CA ARG A 198 38.38 -28.03 -11.41
C ARG A 198 38.37 -28.67 -12.79
N ASN A 199 37.67 -28.07 -13.77
CA ASN A 199 37.55 -28.65 -15.12
C ASN A 199 38.91 -28.79 -15.83
N PRO A 200 39.73 -27.73 -16.02
CA PRO A 200 41.04 -27.85 -16.64
C PRO A 200 42.01 -28.66 -15.78
N LEU A 201 41.92 -28.61 -14.45
CA LEU A 201 42.74 -29.41 -13.57
C LEU A 201 42.48 -30.91 -13.74
N SER A 202 41.21 -31.32 -13.87
CA SER A 202 40.84 -32.72 -14.16
C SER A 202 41.38 -33.18 -15.54
N ALA A 203 41.29 -32.28 -16.55
CA ALA A 203 41.83 -32.57 -17.87
C ALA A 203 43.35 -32.75 -17.86
N ILE A 204 44.06 -31.90 -17.10
CA ILE A 204 45.52 -32.02 -16.90
C ILE A 204 45.86 -33.34 -16.21
N SER A 205 45.17 -33.65 -15.11
CA SER A 205 45.43 -34.90 -14.35
C SER A 205 45.20 -36.15 -15.22
N HIS A 206 44.10 -36.19 -15.96
CA HIS A 206 43.76 -37.29 -16.83
C HIS A 206 44.76 -37.44 -17.99
N ALA A 207 45.13 -36.33 -18.65
CA ALA A 207 46.15 -36.38 -19.70
C ALA A 207 47.54 -36.79 -19.18
N ALA A 208 47.92 -36.34 -17.98
CA ALA A 208 49.18 -36.76 -17.34
C ALA A 208 49.17 -38.24 -16.96
N GLU A 209 48.04 -38.80 -16.56
CA GLU A 209 47.88 -40.22 -16.23
C GLU A 209 48.04 -41.10 -17.51
N LEU A 210 47.35 -40.71 -18.59
CA LEU A 210 47.46 -41.36 -19.89
C LEU A 210 48.89 -41.24 -20.49
N LEU A 211 49.57 -40.12 -20.26
CA LEU A 211 50.95 -39.92 -20.74
C LEU A 211 51.93 -40.92 -20.13
N ARG A 212 51.70 -41.42 -18.91
CA ARG A 212 52.51 -42.42 -18.26
C ARG A 212 52.32 -43.80 -18.89
N GLU A 213 51.18 -44.06 -19.52
CA GLU A 213 50.81 -45.33 -20.11
C GLU A 213 51.13 -45.40 -21.62
N GLU A 214 51.26 -44.26 -22.28
CA GLU A 214 51.42 -44.14 -23.73
C GLU A 214 52.87 -44.41 -24.16
N LYS A 215 53.03 -45.31 -25.07
CA LYS A 215 54.35 -45.72 -25.60
C LYS A 215 54.65 -45.12 -26.99
N ARG A 216 53.72 -44.50 -27.65
CA ARG A 216 53.87 -43.88 -28.97
C ARG A 216 54.15 -42.37 -28.86
N THR A 217 55.18 -41.92 -29.59
CA THR A 217 55.56 -40.47 -29.56
C THR A 217 54.46 -39.57 -29.98
N GLU A 218 53.62 -39.90 -30.94
CA GLU A 218 52.53 -39.13 -31.45
C GLU A 218 51.40 -38.96 -30.40
N GLY A 219 51.11 -40.01 -29.60
CA GLY A 219 50.19 -39.95 -28.46
C GLY A 219 50.70 -39.04 -27.34
N GLN A 220 52.00 -39.13 -27.04
CA GLN A 220 52.63 -38.26 -26.01
C GLN A 220 52.59 -36.78 -26.38
N GLU A 221 52.83 -36.42 -27.63
CA GLU A 221 52.73 -35.03 -28.09
C GLU A 221 51.30 -34.48 -27.94
N ARG A 222 50.30 -35.30 -28.29
CA ARG A 222 48.88 -34.88 -28.15
C ARG A 222 48.49 -34.66 -26.68
N LEU A 223 48.87 -35.57 -25.79
CA LEU A 223 48.59 -35.46 -24.35
C LEU A 223 49.32 -34.29 -23.72
N SER A 224 50.58 -34.03 -24.10
CA SER A 224 51.34 -32.87 -23.65
C SER A 224 50.71 -31.57 -24.06
N ARG A 225 50.12 -31.49 -25.27
CA ARG A 225 49.39 -30.31 -25.74
C ARG A 225 48.14 -30.06 -24.89
N ILE A 226 47.36 -31.09 -24.55
CA ILE A 226 46.18 -30.98 -23.69
C ILE A 226 46.57 -30.42 -22.32
N ILE A 227 47.66 -30.87 -21.72
CA ILE A 227 48.18 -30.38 -20.45
C ILE A 227 48.52 -28.89 -20.55
N ASN A 228 49.27 -28.52 -21.56
CA ASN A 228 49.71 -27.13 -21.74
C ASN A 228 48.55 -26.16 -21.99
N ASP A 229 47.61 -26.56 -22.87
CA ASP A 229 46.43 -25.73 -23.18
C ASP A 229 45.55 -25.48 -21.94
N ASN A 230 45.34 -26.48 -21.09
CA ASN A 230 44.57 -26.35 -19.87
C ASN A 230 45.36 -25.62 -18.77
N ALA A 231 46.64 -25.75 -18.68
CA ALA A 231 47.50 -24.96 -17.77
C ALA A 231 47.44 -23.46 -18.11
N GLN A 232 47.55 -23.11 -19.40
CA GLN A 232 47.37 -21.73 -19.86
C GLN A 232 45.96 -21.18 -19.63
N ARG A 233 44.96 -22.05 -19.66
CA ARG A 233 43.58 -21.62 -19.33
C ARG A 233 43.42 -21.32 -17.84
N LEU A 234 44.08 -22.08 -16.96
CA LEU A 234 44.15 -21.80 -15.52
C LEU A 234 44.85 -20.48 -15.21
N GLU A 235 45.99 -20.20 -15.86
CA GLU A 235 46.70 -18.91 -15.69
C GLU A 235 45.87 -17.68 -16.05
N ARG A 236 44.94 -17.81 -16.98
CA ARG A 236 44.03 -16.71 -17.36
C ARG A 236 42.85 -16.49 -16.41
N LEU A 237 42.60 -17.44 -15.50
CA LEU A 237 41.53 -17.37 -14.50
C LEU A 237 42.00 -16.79 -13.15
N VAL A 238 43.28 -16.68 -12.94
CA VAL A 238 43.95 -16.09 -11.77
C VAL A 238 44.37 -14.65 -12.07
#